data_62d0a78f4ecd98ede391fbbce705ff72
#
_entry.id   62d0a78f4ecd98ede391fbbce705ff72
#
_cell.length_a   1.000
_cell.length_b   1.000
_cell.length_c   1.000
_cell.angle_alpha   90.00
_cell.angle_beta   90.00
_cell.angle_gamma   90.00
#
_symmetry.space_group_name_H-M   'P 1'
#
loop_
_entity.id
_entity.type
_entity.pdbx_description
1 polymer ?
#
loop_
_entity_poly.entity_id
_entity_poly.type
_entity_poly.pdbx_seq_one_letter_code
_entity_poly.pdbx_strand_id
1 'polypeptide(L)'
;IFYDAPSCRDNKQNQDEEGIDCGGTSCTYLCSVGVQKPSTRFVRPFAPAAGRTDVIAYIDNPNMNAAAKGGRFTIELYGTDGTVLARKQGTVDLPPASTVPVYVPNFVSGYIEVARAFVSYDEPTFKWFRYTDNRIVPTYNNDAEVTGTTAPRITASLTNPSAKALRDVLVIATVFDSAGNAIAATQTVAPTIPAQGTATVVFIWNEPFSTPPARVDVVPIIPLPSP
;
A
#
# COMPACT_ATOMS: atom_id res chain seq x y z
N ILE A 1 -38.61 30.83 9.29
CA ILE A 1 -38.16 29.65 8.54
C ILE A 1 -36.73 29.94 8.21
N PHE A 2 -35.80 29.24 8.88
CA PHE A 2 -34.39 29.29 8.50
C PHE A 2 -34.22 28.45 7.25
N TYR A 3 -33.73 29.05 6.19
CA TYR A 3 -33.37 28.35 4.97
C TYR A 3 -31.93 27.84 5.16
N ASP A 4 -31.77 26.55 5.33
CA ASP A 4 -30.48 25.92 5.28
C ASP A 4 -30.10 25.71 3.80
N ALA A 5 -29.01 26.32 3.37
CA ALA A 5 -28.50 26.12 2.02
C ALA A 5 -28.14 24.64 1.82
N PRO A 6 -28.52 24.03 0.69
CA PRO A 6 -28.15 22.66 0.38
C PRO A 6 -26.64 22.45 0.47
N SER A 7 -26.21 21.35 1.04
CA SER A 7 -24.78 21.02 1.18
C SER A 7 -24.57 19.51 1.23
N CYS A 8 -23.39 19.03 0.81
CA CYS A 8 -23.02 17.62 0.90
C CYS A 8 -22.72 17.16 2.36
N ARG A 9 -23.42 17.73 3.36
CA ARG A 9 -23.26 17.40 4.79
C ARG A 9 -24.53 17.68 5.58
N ASP A 10 -25.67 17.76 4.91
CA ASP A 10 -26.95 18.09 5.56
C ASP A 10 -27.86 16.86 5.76
N ASN A 11 -27.38 15.66 5.44
CA ASN A 11 -28.08 14.38 5.49
C ASN A 11 -29.33 14.35 4.62
N LYS A 12 -29.35 15.07 3.51
CA LYS A 12 -30.44 15.08 2.52
C LYS A 12 -29.85 14.94 1.13
N GLN A 13 -30.51 14.20 0.29
CA GLN A 13 -30.19 14.19 -1.13
C GLN A 13 -30.81 15.43 -1.79
N ASN A 14 -29.97 16.36 -2.23
CA ASN A 14 -30.38 17.59 -2.88
C ASN A 14 -29.31 18.04 -3.91
N GLN A 15 -29.53 19.18 -4.59
CA GLN A 15 -28.67 19.64 -5.67
C GLN A 15 -28.53 18.59 -6.78
N ASP A 16 -27.27 18.26 -7.16
CA ASP A 16 -26.91 17.25 -8.15
C ASP A 16 -26.38 15.94 -7.53
N GLU A 17 -26.66 15.72 -6.24
CA GLU A 17 -26.22 14.54 -5.52
C GLU A 17 -26.83 13.25 -6.08
N GLU A 18 -26.01 12.23 -6.24
CA GLU A 18 -26.40 10.88 -6.64
C GLU A 18 -26.96 10.05 -5.49
N GLY A 19 -26.62 10.43 -4.26
CA GLY A 19 -27.09 9.88 -3.01
C GLY A 19 -26.98 10.91 -1.89
N ILE A 20 -27.37 10.56 -0.67
CA ILE A 20 -27.30 11.48 0.48
C ILE A 20 -25.84 11.89 0.73
N ASP A 21 -25.55 13.17 0.62
CA ASP A 21 -24.23 13.78 0.86
C ASP A 21 -23.10 13.19 -0.01
N CYS A 22 -23.42 12.68 -1.19
CA CYS A 22 -22.40 12.09 -2.07
C CYS A 22 -22.77 12.13 -3.55
N GLY A 23 -21.76 12.04 -4.41
CA GLY A 23 -21.91 12.01 -5.86
C GLY A 23 -22.18 13.39 -6.46
N GLY A 24 -22.58 13.40 -7.73
CA GLY A 24 -22.75 14.66 -8.47
C GLY A 24 -21.43 15.42 -8.67
N THR A 25 -21.52 16.66 -9.15
CA THR A 25 -20.36 17.55 -9.34
C THR A 25 -20.08 18.42 -8.13
N SER A 26 -21.07 18.60 -7.28
CA SER A 26 -21.00 19.46 -6.10
C SER A 26 -20.33 18.79 -4.90
N CYS A 27 -20.44 17.46 -4.78
CA CYS A 27 -19.86 16.74 -3.66
C CYS A 27 -18.42 16.25 -3.91
N THR A 28 -17.57 16.47 -2.91
CA THR A 28 -16.18 15.99 -2.90
C THR A 28 -16.11 14.46 -2.97
N TYR A 29 -17.02 13.79 -2.25
CA TYR A 29 -17.02 12.34 -2.14
C TYR A 29 -18.01 11.70 -3.11
N LEU A 30 -17.60 10.57 -3.67
CA LEU A 30 -18.42 9.70 -4.50
C LEU A 30 -19.32 8.84 -3.62
N CYS A 31 -20.48 8.46 -4.15
CA CYS A 31 -21.31 7.45 -3.51
C CYS A 31 -20.63 6.06 -3.64
N SER A 32 -20.72 5.27 -2.58
CA SER A 32 -20.12 3.93 -2.57
C SER A 32 -20.69 2.96 -3.61
N VAL A 33 -21.91 3.21 -4.06
CA VAL A 33 -22.57 2.39 -5.10
C VAL A 33 -21.90 2.56 -6.47
N GLY A 34 -21.30 3.70 -6.74
CA GLY A 34 -20.65 4.01 -8.03
C GLY A 34 -19.18 3.59 -8.12
N VAL A 35 -18.59 3.00 -7.07
CA VAL A 35 -17.18 2.64 -7.01
C VAL A 35 -17.00 1.16 -6.68
N GLN A 36 -15.95 0.57 -7.25
CA GLN A 36 -15.55 -0.80 -6.92
C GLN A 36 -14.76 -0.81 -5.61
N LYS A 37 -15.01 -1.83 -4.78
CA LYS A 37 -14.31 -2.02 -3.52
C LYS A 37 -12.84 -2.40 -3.76
N PRO A 38 -11.93 -2.08 -2.81
CA PRO A 38 -10.57 -2.56 -2.89
C PRO A 38 -10.52 -4.08 -2.85
N SER A 39 -9.53 -4.66 -3.51
CA SER A 39 -9.30 -6.10 -3.48
C SER A 39 -7.85 -6.42 -3.11
N THR A 40 -7.64 -7.62 -2.59
CA THR A 40 -6.30 -8.11 -2.24
C THR A 40 -5.77 -8.94 -3.39
N ARG A 41 -4.70 -8.50 -4.04
CA ARG A 41 -4.01 -9.28 -5.07
C ARG A 41 -3.34 -10.51 -4.47
N PHE A 42 -2.60 -10.30 -3.39
CA PHE A 42 -2.09 -11.35 -2.50
C PHE A 42 -1.72 -10.79 -1.13
N VAL A 43 -1.64 -11.66 -0.15
CA VAL A 43 -1.06 -11.40 1.17
C VAL A 43 -0.15 -12.55 1.55
N ARG A 44 1.07 -12.24 2.02
CA ARG A 44 2.09 -13.24 2.31
C ARG A 44 2.78 -12.95 3.65
N PRO A 45 2.67 -13.87 4.63
CA PRO A 45 3.53 -13.87 5.80
C PRO A 45 4.87 -14.54 5.46
N PHE A 46 5.94 -14.09 6.10
CA PHE A 46 7.25 -14.71 6.05
C PHE A 46 8.03 -14.44 7.34
N ALA A 47 9.01 -15.28 7.63
CA ALA A 47 9.88 -15.20 8.79
C ALA A 47 11.25 -14.65 8.38
N PRO A 48 11.51 -13.32 8.48
CA PRO A 48 12.79 -12.73 8.11
C PRO A 48 13.89 -13.01 9.11
N ALA A 49 13.55 -13.52 10.29
CA ALA A 49 14.45 -14.00 11.33
C ALA A 49 13.70 -14.95 12.27
N ALA A 50 14.44 -15.73 13.05
CA ALA A 50 13.88 -16.62 14.04
C ALA A 50 12.97 -15.87 15.03
N GLY A 51 11.74 -16.36 15.22
CA GLY A 51 10.77 -15.78 16.16
C GLY A 51 10.18 -14.42 15.71
N ARG A 52 10.30 -14.08 14.42
CA ARG A 52 9.71 -12.86 13.85
C ARG A 52 8.87 -13.21 12.62
N THR A 53 7.66 -12.71 12.56
CA THR A 53 6.81 -12.78 11.37
C THR A 53 6.56 -11.37 10.84
N ASP A 54 6.82 -11.18 9.55
CA ASP A 54 6.47 -9.97 8.81
C ASP A 54 5.40 -10.33 7.77
N VAL A 55 4.64 -9.33 7.30
CA VAL A 55 3.60 -9.55 6.28
C VAL A 55 3.72 -8.49 5.20
N ILE A 56 3.61 -8.92 3.95
CA ILE A 56 3.37 -8.04 2.79
C ILE A 56 1.98 -8.32 2.22
N ALA A 57 1.25 -7.29 1.89
CA ALA A 57 0.00 -7.37 1.13
C ALA A 57 0.06 -6.41 -0.05
N TYR A 58 -0.53 -6.81 -1.19
CA TYR A 58 -0.74 -5.94 -2.33
C TYR A 58 -2.22 -5.70 -2.49
N ILE A 59 -2.63 -4.43 -2.41
CA ILE A 59 -4.02 -4.00 -2.42
C ILE A 59 -4.31 -3.26 -3.73
N ASP A 60 -5.32 -3.70 -4.45
CA ASP A 60 -5.73 -3.14 -5.72
C ASP A 60 -6.87 -2.13 -5.55
N ASN A 61 -6.74 -0.99 -6.21
CA ASN A 61 -7.84 -0.10 -6.52
C ASN A 61 -8.15 -0.21 -8.02
N PRO A 62 -9.26 -0.87 -8.41
CA PRO A 62 -9.62 -1.01 -9.80
C PRO A 62 -10.26 0.25 -10.42
N ASN A 63 -10.58 1.25 -9.61
CA ASN A 63 -11.28 2.46 -10.08
C ASN A 63 -10.34 3.40 -10.83
N MET A 64 -10.64 3.69 -12.09
CA MET A 64 -9.80 4.52 -12.96
C MET A 64 -9.71 6.00 -12.54
N ASN A 65 -10.78 6.53 -11.94
CA ASN A 65 -10.94 7.96 -11.64
C ASN A 65 -11.34 8.21 -10.18
N ALA A 66 -11.18 7.22 -9.30
CA ALA A 66 -11.49 7.35 -7.89
C ALA A 66 -10.31 6.92 -7.03
N ALA A 67 -10.03 7.76 -6.03
CA ALA A 67 -9.03 7.49 -4.99
C ALA A 67 -9.70 7.39 -3.63
N ALA A 68 -9.06 6.69 -2.70
CA ALA A 68 -9.44 6.70 -1.28
C ALA A 68 -8.21 6.96 -0.43
N LYS A 69 -8.32 7.89 0.52
CA LYS A 69 -7.23 8.24 1.43
C LYS A 69 -7.50 7.68 2.82
N GLY A 70 -6.50 7.02 3.39
CA GLY A 70 -6.55 6.52 4.77
C GLY A 70 -7.59 5.43 5.02
N GLY A 71 -7.99 4.68 3.99
CA GLY A 71 -8.90 3.55 4.15
C GLY A 71 -8.33 2.50 5.10
N ARG A 72 -9.14 2.01 6.05
CA ARG A 72 -8.69 1.03 7.05
C ARG A 72 -8.79 -0.39 6.52
N PHE A 73 -7.75 -1.17 6.77
CA PHE A 73 -7.71 -2.61 6.53
C PHE A 73 -7.31 -3.34 7.80
N THR A 74 -7.63 -4.63 7.84
CA THR A 74 -7.18 -5.55 8.89
C THR A 74 -6.53 -6.75 8.22
N ILE A 75 -5.32 -7.11 8.64
CA ILE A 75 -4.68 -8.38 8.27
C ILE A 75 -4.86 -9.35 9.43
N GLU A 76 -5.25 -10.59 9.12
CA GLU A 76 -5.39 -11.69 10.06
C GLU A 76 -4.52 -12.86 9.62
N LEU A 77 -3.80 -13.44 10.59
CA LEU A 77 -3.02 -14.66 10.40
C LEU A 77 -3.75 -15.83 11.06
N TYR A 78 -3.77 -16.96 10.38
CA TYR A 78 -4.44 -18.16 10.82
C TYR A 78 -3.47 -19.34 10.92
N GLY A 79 -3.65 -20.15 11.96
CA GLY A 79 -2.97 -21.42 12.14
C GLY A 79 -3.50 -22.52 11.24
N THR A 80 -2.85 -23.67 11.28
CA THR A 80 -3.25 -24.88 10.54
C THR A 80 -4.60 -25.43 10.99
N ASP A 81 -4.99 -25.18 12.23
CA ASP A 81 -6.28 -25.52 12.84
C ASP A 81 -7.40 -24.51 12.52
N GLY A 82 -7.07 -23.43 11.80
CA GLY A 82 -8.01 -22.38 11.45
C GLY A 82 -8.23 -21.32 12.55
N THR A 83 -7.50 -21.37 13.65
CA THR A 83 -7.57 -20.34 14.69
C THR A 83 -6.87 -19.06 14.25
N VAL A 84 -7.37 -17.91 14.72
CA VAL A 84 -6.71 -16.62 14.52
C VAL A 84 -5.52 -16.52 15.44
N LEU A 85 -4.31 -16.48 14.87
CA LEU A 85 -3.05 -16.35 15.60
C LEU A 85 -2.74 -14.89 15.95
N ALA A 86 -3.03 -13.98 15.02
CA ALA A 86 -2.75 -12.58 15.20
C ALA A 86 -3.61 -11.72 14.26
N ARG A 87 -3.81 -10.46 14.68
CA ARG A 87 -4.54 -9.45 13.91
C ARG A 87 -3.85 -8.11 14.03
N LYS A 88 -3.67 -7.40 12.91
CA LYS A 88 -3.23 -6.00 12.92
C LYS A 88 -4.05 -5.17 11.96
N GLN A 89 -4.34 -3.94 12.39
CA GLN A 89 -5.00 -2.92 11.58
C GLN A 89 -3.98 -1.92 11.05
N GLY A 90 -4.29 -1.37 9.89
CA GLY A 90 -3.52 -0.31 9.26
C GLY A 90 -4.40 0.55 8.38
N THR A 91 -3.80 1.57 7.79
CA THR A 91 -4.44 2.43 6.79
C THR A 91 -3.66 2.41 5.49
N VAL A 92 -4.36 2.62 4.38
CA VAL A 92 -3.77 2.67 3.06
C VAL A 92 -4.40 3.80 2.25
N ASP A 93 -3.57 4.49 1.49
CA ASP A 93 -4.00 5.38 0.42
C ASP A 93 -4.08 4.58 -0.87
N LEU A 94 -5.21 4.67 -1.56
CA LEU A 94 -5.46 3.95 -2.81
C LEU A 94 -5.62 4.95 -3.97
N PRO A 95 -4.56 5.24 -4.72
CA PRO A 95 -4.64 6.03 -5.94
C PRO A 95 -5.49 5.33 -7.01
N PRO A 96 -6.00 6.04 -8.02
CA PRO A 96 -6.74 5.43 -9.12
C PRO A 96 -5.92 4.37 -9.87
N ALA A 97 -6.57 3.30 -10.30
CA ALA A 97 -6.00 2.23 -11.13
C ALA A 97 -4.64 1.73 -10.60
N SER A 98 -4.51 1.55 -9.29
CA SER A 98 -3.23 1.26 -8.65
C SER A 98 -3.23 -0.05 -7.89
N THR A 99 -2.02 -0.58 -7.70
CA THR A 99 -1.72 -1.67 -6.77
C THR A 99 -0.73 -1.13 -5.75
N VAL A 100 -1.12 -1.12 -4.49
CA VAL A 100 -0.32 -0.54 -3.40
C VAL A 100 0.20 -1.65 -2.49
N PRO A 101 1.53 -1.80 -2.34
CA PRO A 101 2.09 -2.70 -1.35
C PRO A 101 1.94 -2.10 0.06
N VAL A 102 1.61 -2.96 1.00
CA VAL A 102 1.57 -2.65 2.43
C VAL A 102 2.45 -3.64 3.17
N TYR A 103 3.53 -3.17 3.74
CA TYR A 103 4.45 -3.99 4.54
C TYR A 103 4.23 -3.74 6.02
N VAL A 104 4.03 -4.82 6.78
CA VAL A 104 3.83 -4.79 8.23
C VAL A 104 4.92 -5.59 8.91
N PRO A 105 5.99 -4.91 9.40
CA PRO A 105 7.08 -5.55 10.12
C PRO A 105 6.62 -5.98 11.52
N ASN A 106 7.29 -7.01 12.06
CA ASN A 106 7.02 -7.51 13.41
C ASN A 106 5.52 -7.77 13.64
N PHE A 107 4.89 -8.44 12.68
CA PHE A 107 3.46 -8.74 12.79
C PHE A 107 3.18 -9.58 14.03
N VAL A 108 4.03 -10.57 14.26
CA VAL A 108 4.05 -11.36 15.50
C VAL A 108 5.48 -11.57 15.93
N SER A 109 5.69 -11.55 17.26
CA SER A 109 6.92 -11.99 17.91
C SER A 109 6.71 -13.37 18.53
N GLY A 110 7.69 -14.26 18.40
CA GLY A 110 7.62 -15.64 18.83
C GLY A 110 7.48 -16.62 17.66
N TYR A 111 7.61 -17.89 17.96
CA TYR A 111 7.48 -18.96 16.96
C TYR A 111 6.00 -19.27 16.77
N ILE A 112 5.47 -18.95 15.61
CA ILE A 112 4.13 -19.33 15.19
C ILE A 112 4.18 -19.97 13.80
N GLU A 113 3.34 -20.96 13.59
CA GLU A 113 3.15 -21.57 12.27
C GLU A 113 1.92 -20.94 11.62
N VAL A 114 2.16 -20.09 10.63
CA VAL A 114 1.10 -19.41 9.88
C VAL A 114 0.74 -20.23 8.67
N ALA A 115 -0.49 -20.73 8.62
CA ALA A 115 -1.01 -21.47 7.48
C ALA A 115 -1.59 -20.54 6.41
N ARG A 116 -2.27 -19.47 6.81
CA ARG A 116 -2.98 -18.55 5.91
C ARG A 116 -2.97 -17.12 6.45
N ALA A 117 -3.07 -16.17 5.53
CA ALA A 117 -3.28 -14.76 5.85
C ALA A 117 -4.43 -14.20 5.00
N PHE A 118 -5.22 -13.28 5.57
CA PHE A 118 -6.30 -12.58 4.87
C PHE A 118 -6.26 -11.10 5.16
N VAL A 119 -6.78 -10.32 4.22
CA VAL A 119 -7.01 -8.89 4.38
C VAL A 119 -8.50 -8.63 4.29
N SER A 120 -9.03 -7.92 5.25
CA SER A 120 -10.39 -7.38 5.24
C SER A 120 -10.37 -5.86 5.25
N TYR A 121 -11.40 -5.23 4.71
CA TYR A 121 -11.50 -3.79 4.56
C TYR A 121 -12.68 -3.25 5.36
N ASP A 122 -12.44 -2.19 6.14
CA ASP A 122 -13.50 -1.43 6.81
C ASP A 122 -14.07 -0.43 5.80
N GLU A 123 -15.00 -0.92 4.97
CA GLU A 123 -15.56 -0.21 3.81
C GLU A 123 -16.01 1.23 4.11
N PRO A 124 -16.69 1.55 5.22
CA PRO A 124 -17.09 2.92 5.53
C PRO A 124 -15.94 3.92 5.67
N THR A 125 -14.71 3.43 5.87
CA THR A 125 -13.52 4.30 6.00
C THR A 125 -12.92 4.68 4.66
N PHE A 126 -13.25 3.95 3.59
CA PHE A 126 -12.83 4.28 2.24
C PHE A 126 -13.72 5.40 1.68
N LYS A 127 -13.37 6.63 2.03
CA LYS A 127 -14.02 7.83 1.51
C LYS A 127 -13.50 8.07 0.09
N TRP A 128 -14.23 7.57 -0.90
CA TRP A 128 -13.88 7.69 -2.31
C TRP A 128 -14.10 9.10 -2.81
N PHE A 129 -13.17 9.65 -3.58
CA PHE A 129 -13.28 10.94 -4.23
C PHE A 129 -12.76 10.90 -5.66
N ARG A 130 -13.27 11.77 -6.53
CA ARG A 130 -12.77 11.90 -7.90
C ARG A 130 -11.34 12.41 -7.87
N TYR A 131 -10.46 11.70 -8.53
CA TYR A 131 -9.06 12.06 -8.57
C TYR A 131 -8.41 11.59 -9.87
N THR A 132 -7.69 12.50 -10.52
CA THR A 132 -6.74 12.17 -11.58
C THR A 132 -5.36 12.18 -10.95
N ASP A 133 -4.66 11.06 -10.97
CA ASP A 133 -3.37 10.96 -10.30
C ASP A 133 -2.31 11.80 -11.02
N ASN A 134 -2.01 12.95 -10.44
CA ASN A 134 -1.00 13.89 -10.87
C ASN A 134 0.17 14.00 -9.88
N ARG A 135 0.26 13.07 -8.92
CA ARG A 135 1.37 13.00 -7.99
C ARG A 135 2.65 12.71 -8.74
N ILE A 136 3.71 13.33 -8.28
CA ILE A 136 5.05 13.02 -8.77
C ILE A 136 5.57 11.85 -7.94
N VAL A 137 5.54 10.66 -8.54
CA VAL A 137 6.06 9.44 -7.95
C VAL A 137 7.45 9.20 -8.54
N PRO A 138 8.48 9.00 -7.71
CA PRO A 138 9.81 8.63 -8.20
C PRO A 138 9.73 7.31 -8.97
N THR A 139 10.49 7.21 -10.05
CA THR A 139 10.56 6.00 -10.86
C THR A 139 11.67 5.09 -10.33
N TYR A 140 11.39 3.83 -10.12
CA TYR A 140 12.40 2.80 -9.92
C TYR A 140 13.08 2.47 -11.26
N ASN A 141 14.41 2.42 -11.28
CA ASN A 141 15.18 2.27 -12.53
C ASN A 141 15.35 0.82 -13.00
N ASN A 142 14.72 -0.15 -12.32
CA ASN A 142 14.86 -1.60 -12.55
C ASN A 142 16.33 -2.08 -12.49
N ASP A 143 17.12 -1.44 -11.66
CA ASP A 143 18.57 -1.67 -11.47
C ASP A 143 18.90 -2.37 -10.14
N ALA A 144 17.92 -3.07 -9.54
CA ALA A 144 18.13 -3.74 -8.26
C ALA A 144 19.24 -4.80 -8.36
N GLU A 145 20.31 -4.55 -7.66
CA GLU A 145 21.41 -5.50 -7.51
C GLU A 145 21.27 -6.23 -6.19
N VAL A 146 21.20 -7.57 -6.28
CA VAL A 146 21.16 -8.46 -5.10
C VAL A 146 22.56 -8.97 -4.83
N THR A 147 23.10 -8.62 -3.66
CA THR A 147 24.43 -9.05 -3.23
C THR A 147 24.35 -9.79 -1.90
N GLY A 148 25.30 -10.70 -1.65
CA GLY A 148 25.34 -11.51 -0.44
C GLY A 148 24.32 -12.66 -0.46
N THR A 149 24.74 -13.82 0.00
CA THR A 149 23.89 -15.03 0.06
C THR A 149 23.37 -15.31 1.47
N THR A 150 24.17 -15.02 2.49
CA THR A 150 23.83 -15.26 3.91
C THR A 150 23.12 -14.06 4.56
N ALA A 151 23.47 -12.85 4.14
CA ALA A 151 22.85 -11.61 4.56
C ALA A 151 22.57 -10.76 3.30
N PRO A 152 21.48 -11.05 2.58
CA PRO A 152 21.20 -10.40 1.32
C PRO A 152 21.04 -8.88 1.47
N ARG A 153 21.61 -8.18 0.53
CA ARG A 153 21.51 -6.73 0.39
C ARG A 153 21.03 -6.39 -1.01
N ILE A 154 20.04 -5.51 -1.10
CA ILE A 154 19.56 -4.98 -2.38
C ILE A 154 19.85 -3.49 -2.43
N THR A 155 20.50 -3.07 -3.49
CA THR A 155 20.70 -1.67 -3.82
C THR A 155 19.85 -1.34 -5.04
N ALA A 156 19.11 -0.23 -5.00
CA ALA A 156 18.24 0.20 -6.08
C ALA A 156 18.26 1.73 -6.21
N SER A 157 18.03 2.23 -7.42
CA SER A 157 18.01 3.67 -7.71
C SER A 157 16.60 4.15 -8.00
N LEU A 158 16.27 5.31 -7.44
CA LEU A 158 15.02 6.03 -7.67
C LEU A 158 15.30 7.36 -8.33
N THR A 159 14.65 7.65 -9.45
CA THR A 159 14.74 8.93 -10.16
C THR A 159 13.53 9.80 -9.87
N ASN A 160 13.76 11.02 -9.45
CA ASN A 160 12.74 12.05 -9.25
C ASN A 160 12.63 12.93 -10.50
N PRO A 161 11.54 12.85 -11.28
CA PRO A 161 11.39 13.65 -12.50
C PRO A 161 11.01 15.11 -12.22
N SER A 162 10.71 15.48 -10.97
CA SER A 162 10.19 16.81 -10.66
C SER A 162 11.27 17.85 -10.44
N ALA A 163 10.89 19.12 -10.59
CA ALA A 163 11.74 20.27 -10.28
C ALA A 163 11.87 20.54 -8.76
N LYS A 164 11.25 19.72 -7.91
CA LYS A 164 11.34 19.83 -6.46
C LYS A 164 11.91 18.55 -5.87
N ALA A 165 12.78 18.70 -4.87
CA ALA A 165 13.26 17.54 -4.12
C ALA A 165 12.11 16.88 -3.35
N LEU A 166 12.08 15.54 -3.35
CA LEU A 166 11.19 14.74 -2.51
C LEU A 166 11.92 14.37 -1.22
N ARG A 167 11.20 14.36 -0.11
CA ARG A 167 11.77 14.08 1.21
C ARG A 167 11.01 12.96 1.88
N ASP A 168 11.75 12.19 2.70
CA ASP A 168 11.21 11.13 3.57
C ASP A 168 10.29 10.16 2.83
N VAL A 169 10.70 9.78 1.60
CA VAL A 169 9.92 8.87 0.77
C VAL A 169 10.06 7.45 1.30
N LEU A 170 8.95 6.89 1.79
CA LEU A 170 8.88 5.47 2.14
C LEU A 170 9.02 4.63 0.87
N VAL A 171 9.87 3.61 0.92
CA VAL A 171 10.11 2.70 -0.21
C VAL A 171 9.98 1.27 0.28
N ILE A 172 9.13 0.49 -0.37
CA ILE A 172 8.91 -0.92 -0.07
C ILE A 172 9.58 -1.76 -1.15
N ALA A 173 10.40 -2.73 -0.73
CA ALA A 173 10.96 -3.74 -1.61
C ALA A 173 10.29 -5.09 -1.35
N THR A 174 9.90 -5.78 -2.42
CA THR A 174 9.40 -7.15 -2.39
C THR A 174 10.24 -8.00 -3.33
N VAL A 175 10.74 -9.11 -2.81
CA VAL A 175 11.56 -10.06 -3.55
C VAL A 175 10.70 -11.25 -3.94
N PHE A 176 10.79 -11.65 -5.20
CA PHE A 176 10.04 -12.77 -5.76
C PHE A 176 10.97 -13.86 -6.28
N ASP A 177 10.53 -15.11 -6.15
CA ASP A 177 11.16 -16.27 -6.79
C ASP A 177 10.81 -16.39 -8.27
N SER A 178 11.35 -17.38 -8.94
CA SER A 178 11.07 -17.67 -10.37
C SER A 178 9.63 -18.12 -10.64
N ALA A 179 8.90 -18.59 -9.63
CA ALA A 179 7.49 -18.94 -9.72
C ALA A 179 6.56 -17.72 -9.48
N GLY A 180 7.13 -16.55 -9.16
CA GLY A 180 6.38 -15.33 -8.86
C GLY A 180 5.84 -15.25 -7.43
N ASN A 181 6.30 -16.11 -6.52
CA ASN A 181 5.93 -16.00 -5.11
C ASN A 181 6.78 -14.95 -4.40
N ALA A 182 6.18 -14.12 -3.58
CA ALA A 182 6.90 -13.24 -2.70
C ALA A 182 7.63 -14.06 -1.61
N ILE A 183 8.95 -13.95 -1.54
CA ILE A 183 9.81 -14.70 -0.62
C ILE A 183 10.39 -13.84 0.49
N ALA A 184 10.45 -12.52 0.28
CA ALA A 184 10.87 -11.56 1.29
C ALA A 184 10.29 -10.17 0.96
N ALA A 185 10.13 -9.35 1.97
CA ALA A 185 9.88 -7.91 1.80
C ALA A 185 10.51 -7.13 2.94
N THR A 186 10.75 -5.86 2.68
CA THR A 186 11.18 -4.89 3.69
C THR A 186 10.87 -3.48 3.23
N GLN A 187 11.12 -2.50 4.09
CA GLN A 187 10.98 -1.09 3.74
C GLN A 187 12.17 -0.28 4.21
N THR A 188 12.39 0.82 3.53
CA THR A 188 13.38 1.84 3.90
C THR A 188 12.80 3.23 3.63
N VAL A 189 13.50 4.27 4.06
CA VAL A 189 13.13 5.65 3.74
C VAL A 189 14.25 6.26 2.92
N ALA A 190 13.91 6.87 1.79
CA ALA A 190 14.81 7.76 1.06
C ALA A 190 14.71 9.16 1.67
N PRO A 191 15.73 9.63 2.42
CA PRO A 191 15.63 10.90 3.14
C PRO A 191 15.45 12.10 2.21
N THR A 192 16.10 12.05 1.05
CA THR A 192 15.97 13.05 0.00
C THR A 192 16.23 12.42 -1.35
N ILE A 193 15.33 12.66 -2.30
CA ILE A 193 15.54 12.40 -3.72
C ILE A 193 15.65 13.78 -4.39
N PRO A 194 16.83 14.18 -4.90
CA PRO A 194 17.04 15.52 -5.45
C PRO A 194 16.07 15.86 -6.57
N ALA A 195 15.81 17.15 -6.79
CA ALA A 195 15.06 17.62 -7.95
C ALA A 195 15.76 17.18 -9.24
N GLN A 196 15.02 16.59 -10.17
CA GLN A 196 15.55 16.07 -11.45
C GLN A 196 16.78 15.17 -11.27
N GLY A 197 16.86 14.49 -10.13
CA GLY A 197 18.02 13.68 -9.73
C GLY A 197 17.64 12.28 -9.27
N THR A 198 18.67 11.55 -8.88
CA THR A 198 18.56 10.15 -8.46
C THR A 198 19.04 9.99 -7.02
N ALA A 199 18.40 9.08 -6.28
CA ALA A 199 18.85 8.63 -4.97
C ALA A 199 18.92 7.11 -4.93
N THR A 200 19.96 6.60 -4.27
CA THR A 200 20.12 5.18 -4.03
C THR A 200 19.47 4.80 -2.71
N VAL A 201 18.68 3.75 -2.71
CA VAL A 201 18.11 3.13 -1.52
C VAL A 201 18.69 1.74 -1.31
N VAL A 202 18.77 1.34 -0.05
CA VAL A 202 19.37 0.06 0.35
C VAL A 202 18.41 -0.69 1.24
N PHE A 203 18.25 -1.97 0.95
CA PHE A 203 17.45 -2.91 1.72
C PHE A 203 18.37 -4.03 2.21
N ILE A 204 18.23 -4.47 3.46
CA ILE A 204 19.10 -5.45 4.10
C ILE A 204 18.23 -6.51 4.79
N TRP A 205 18.62 -7.76 4.61
CA TRP A 205 18.09 -8.91 5.36
C TRP A 205 19.22 -9.58 6.14
N ASN A 206 18.92 -10.01 7.35
CA ASN A 206 19.90 -10.65 8.23
C ASN A 206 19.99 -12.18 8.01
N GLU A 207 19.02 -12.73 7.29
CA GLU A 207 18.91 -14.16 6.98
C GLU A 207 18.86 -14.37 5.48
N PRO A 208 19.34 -15.49 4.96
CA PRO A 208 19.28 -15.80 3.54
C PRO A 208 17.82 -15.91 3.06
N PHE A 209 17.60 -15.64 1.79
CA PHE A 209 16.31 -15.92 1.19
C PHE A 209 16.05 -17.42 1.14
N SER A 210 14.79 -17.83 1.37
CA SER A 210 14.36 -19.24 1.35
C SER A 210 14.54 -19.92 0.00
N THR A 211 14.51 -19.12 -1.09
CA THR A 211 14.71 -19.56 -2.48
C THR A 211 15.49 -18.46 -3.22
N PRO A 212 16.17 -18.80 -4.35
CA PRO A 212 16.87 -17.80 -5.15
C PRO A 212 15.93 -16.68 -5.63
N PRO A 213 16.33 -15.41 -5.48
CA PRO A 213 15.58 -14.27 -5.98
C PRO A 213 15.62 -14.25 -7.51
N ALA A 214 14.47 -13.96 -8.13
CA ALA A 214 14.34 -13.82 -9.59
C ALA A 214 13.90 -12.41 -10.00
N ARG A 215 13.17 -11.72 -9.15
CA ARG A 215 12.68 -10.35 -9.40
C ARG A 215 12.60 -9.57 -8.09
N VAL A 216 12.84 -8.28 -8.19
CA VAL A 216 12.64 -7.33 -7.08
C VAL A 216 11.71 -6.22 -7.56
N ASP A 217 10.60 -6.02 -6.84
CA ASP A 217 9.76 -4.85 -7.01
C ASP A 217 10.17 -3.80 -5.96
N VAL A 218 10.44 -2.58 -6.40
CA VAL A 218 10.77 -1.45 -5.53
C VAL A 218 9.74 -0.36 -5.77
N VAL A 219 8.92 -0.11 -4.75
CA VAL A 219 7.77 0.79 -4.86
C VAL A 219 7.90 1.95 -3.89
N PRO A 220 8.12 3.18 -4.39
CA PRO A 220 8.05 4.38 -3.57
C PRO A 220 6.60 4.73 -3.26
N ILE A 221 6.32 5.06 -2.00
CA ILE A 221 4.98 5.40 -1.52
C ILE A 221 4.87 6.91 -1.35
N ILE A 222 4.06 7.53 -2.19
CA ILE A 222 3.75 8.96 -2.10
C ILE A 222 2.30 9.08 -1.62
N PRO A 223 2.04 9.75 -0.49
CA PRO A 223 0.70 9.93 0.04
C PRO A 223 -0.22 10.66 -0.94
N LEU A 224 -1.51 10.33 -0.90
CA LEU A 224 -2.52 11.11 -1.60
C LEU A 224 -2.69 12.49 -0.96
N PRO A 225 -2.96 13.55 -1.74
CA PRO A 225 -3.39 14.82 -1.20
C PRO A 225 -4.72 14.67 -0.45
N SER A 226 -5.06 15.63 0.37
CA SER A 226 -6.41 15.71 0.92
C SER A 226 -7.39 16.13 -0.17
N PRO A 227 -8.58 15.51 -0.25
CA PRO A 227 -9.63 15.87 -1.18
C PRO A 227 -10.24 17.25 -0.86
#